data_9bcbc63aa94677ad0379e32d52bf9a4e
#
_entry.id   9bcbc63aa94677ad0379e32d52bf9a4e
#
_cell.length_a   1.000
_cell.length_b   1.000
_cell.length_c   1.000
_cell.angle_alpha   90.00
_cell.angle_beta   90.00
_cell.angle_gamma   90.00
#
_symmetry.space_group_name_H-M   'P 1'
#
loop_
_entity.id
_entity.type
_entity.pdbx_description
1 polymer ?
#
loop_
_entity_poly.entity_id
_entity_poly.type
_entity_poly.pdbx_seq_one_letter_code
_entity_poly.pdbx_strand_id
1 'polypeptide(L)'
;MAETTAAPTGGRALFVRQSSGLVREVSVRNALFYNTAAFIGITVAWAPVFYTLAFVPIGKVGPLTSYGVTAILVGICCVFLGLIFASLATVMPRSGGDYVFTSRLIPKAGPFLAWVESFTLVFASLAVIAFEIPIVLHNTQISGDIIGIGTGVGFFKRANGWFTSGGTVTSWPGMIAALVVIALILLVVVQPTRRFHRIVTGLGAIGLLSWIVMWVGGLLFIHRASFEANLPKYTGMTAAALQKAAVTGGVLGHGFSWSTTVLPFLMSVVLFQYIGFQYSAYIAGEVRGNIKRGVLIGVLGALFFAVVMNSFYVDSLGNRLGTTNMLGWGINYWSGHQTPLGQATALPLASAISRPALWPIWLFVSIAATLWPFLLCPVYISLISRISLAWSMDRQVPKWFGEVNERLRAPLNAILCAVGACVVLAILQNFALLPKSIAPPDGKLNLVSTIWFSILMALFSWVMPGVNAIVSRFSRPDLVRNAPWRNALWAFGLVWLIFAVFTYWFAGIKPISDAVSTALKPGKGGVLSYFNNTGITLTIALYVVAVIIYIIVAIKNRASGVEMSLLYKELPPD
;
A
#
# COMPACT_ATOMS: atom_id res chain seq x y z
N MET A 1 -59.05 -9.89 -1.11
CA MET A 1 -59.28 -8.96 -0.01
C MET A 1 -57.88 -8.65 0.56
N ALA A 2 -57.36 -7.47 0.26
CA ALA A 2 -56.07 -7.02 0.77
C ALA A 2 -56.37 -6.18 2.03
N GLU A 3 -55.97 -6.62 3.17
CA GLU A 3 -56.02 -5.84 4.41
C GLU A 3 -54.95 -4.75 4.35
N THR A 4 -55.42 -3.53 4.21
CA THR A 4 -54.63 -2.31 4.38
C THR A 4 -54.47 -2.07 5.87
N THR A 5 -53.37 -2.52 6.44
CA THR A 5 -52.99 -2.13 7.81
C THR A 5 -52.53 -0.67 7.79
N ALA A 6 -53.33 0.18 8.41
CA ALA A 6 -53.03 1.61 8.62
C ALA A 6 -51.74 1.74 9.46
N ALA A 7 -50.84 2.61 9.00
CA ALA A 7 -49.63 2.94 9.73
C ALA A 7 -49.96 3.68 11.04
N PRO A 8 -49.34 3.36 12.19
CA PRO A 8 -49.56 4.05 13.45
C PRO A 8 -49.02 5.47 13.33
N THR A 9 -49.93 6.44 13.48
CA THR A 9 -49.63 7.85 13.61
C THR A 9 -48.89 8.09 14.92
N GLY A 10 -47.64 8.55 14.85
CA GLY A 10 -46.88 9.01 16.02
C GLY A 10 -45.69 8.17 16.46
N GLY A 11 -45.32 7.11 15.74
CA GLY A 11 -44.11 6.32 16.01
C GLY A 11 -42.90 6.85 15.25
N ARG A 12 -41.76 7.07 15.93
CA ARG A 12 -40.46 7.25 15.28
C ARG A 12 -40.31 6.18 14.19
N ALA A 13 -40.10 6.60 12.95
CA ALA A 13 -39.91 5.66 11.85
C ALA A 13 -38.78 4.69 12.18
N LEU A 14 -39.11 3.42 12.37
CA LEU A 14 -38.11 2.36 12.56
C LEU A 14 -37.22 2.36 11.31
N PHE A 15 -35.95 2.62 11.51
CA PHE A 15 -34.97 2.66 10.45
C PHE A 15 -34.72 1.23 9.95
N VAL A 16 -35.37 0.84 8.87
CA VAL A 16 -35.11 -0.44 8.22
C VAL A 16 -33.86 -0.28 7.35
N ARG A 17 -32.76 -0.88 7.79
CA ARG A 17 -31.54 -0.97 6.96
C ARG A 17 -31.76 -1.99 5.86
N GLN A 18 -31.43 -1.60 4.61
CA GLN A 18 -31.47 -2.51 3.48
C GLN A 18 -30.24 -3.44 3.51
N SER A 19 -30.38 -4.68 3.01
CA SER A 19 -29.27 -5.61 2.80
C SER A 19 -28.17 -4.97 1.94
N SER A 20 -26.93 -5.32 2.19
CA SER A 20 -25.78 -4.81 1.43
C SER A 20 -25.76 -5.29 -0.03
N GLY A 21 -26.45 -6.38 -0.36
CA GLY A 21 -26.40 -7.01 -1.68
C GLY A 21 -25.11 -7.75 -2.01
N LEU A 22 -24.15 -7.81 -1.08
CA LEU A 22 -22.91 -8.57 -1.24
C LEU A 22 -23.14 -10.05 -0.98
N VAL A 23 -22.36 -10.91 -1.65
CA VAL A 23 -22.53 -12.37 -1.58
C VAL A 23 -21.25 -13.04 -1.09
N ARG A 24 -21.38 -14.07 -0.25
CA ARG A 24 -20.27 -14.84 0.32
C ARG A 24 -19.66 -15.81 -0.69
N GLU A 25 -18.73 -15.35 -1.50
CA GLU A 25 -18.08 -16.13 -2.56
C GLU A 25 -16.55 -16.28 -2.39
N VAL A 26 -15.92 -15.55 -1.45
CA VAL A 26 -14.46 -15.53 -1.27
C VAL A 26 -14.00 -16.76 -0.49
N SER A 27 -13.20 -17.62 -1.12
CA SER A 27 -12.58 -18.78 -0.45
C SER A 27 -11.34 -18.36 0.35
N VAL A 28 -10.87 -19.24 1.26
CA VAL A 28 -9.61 -19.03 2.03
C VAL A 28 -8.42 -18.76 1.10
N ARG A 29 -8.31 -19.52 0.00
CA ARG A 29 -7.27 -19.31 -1.00
C ARG A 29 -7.37 -17.93 -1.65
N ASN A 30 -8.59 -17.53 -2.02
CA ASN A 30 -8.80 -16.21 -2.61
C ASN A 30 -8.47 -15.07 -1.62
N ALA A 31 -8.78 -15.23 -0.33
CA ALA A 31 -8.41 -14.25 0.70
C ALA A 31 -6.88 -14.15 0.85
N LEU A 32 -6.15 -15.27 0.79
CA LEU A 32 -4.69 -15.27 0.81
C LEU A 32 -4.11 -14.51 -0.39
N PHE A 33 -4.54 -14.83 -1.61
CA PHE A 33 -4.05 -14.14 -2.81
C PHE A 33 -4.51 -12.69 -2.90
N TYR A 34 -5.68 -12.35 -2.35
CA TYR A 34 -6.14 -10.97 -2.24
C TYR A 34 -5.20 -10.14 -1.37
N ASN A 35 -4.84 -10.63 -0.19
CA ASN A 35 -3.87 -9.97 0.68
C ASN A 35 -2.47 -9.95 0.06
N THR A 36 -2.04 -11.06 -0.55
CA THR A 36 -0.74 -11.13 -1.21
C THR A 36 -0.64 -10.14 -2.37
N ALA A 37 -1.70 -9.97 -3.16
CA ALA A 37 -1.75 -8.98 -4.24
C ALA A 37 -1.87 -7.54 -3.73
N ALA A 38 -2.47 -7.31 -2.56
CA ALA A 38 -2.54 -6.00 -1.92
C ALA A 38 -1.21 -5.56 -1.28
N PHE A 39 -0.29 -6.48 -1.10
CA PHE A 39 0.94 -6.28 -0.35
C PHE A 39 1.97 -5.51 -1.19
N ILE A 40 2.26 -4.26 -0.80
CA ILE A 40 3.22 -3.39 -1.50
C ILE A 40 4.63 -4.01 -1.55
N GLY A 41 5.05 -4.67 -0.49
CA GLY A 41 6.38 -5.29 -0.40
C GLY A 41 6.68 -6.31 -1.50
N ILE A 42 5.67 -6.94 -2.09
CA ILE A 42 5.86 -7.84 -3.22
C ILE A 42 6.24 -7.07 -4.48
N THR A 43 5.63 -5.90 -4.71
CA THR A 43 5.95 -5.06 -5.87
C THR A 43 7.34 -4.47 -5.76
N VAL A 44 7.77 -4.13 -4.54
CA VAL A 44 9.06 -3.49 -4.27
C VAL A 44 10.21 -4.46 -3.99
N ALA A 45 9.94 -5.72 -3.63
CA ALA A 45 10.98 -6.72 -3.43
C ALA A 45 11.81 -7.02 -4.70
N TRP A 46 11.31 -6.65 -5.88
CA TRP A 46 12.05 -6.68 -7.14
C TRP A 46 13.07 -5.55 -7.29
N ALA A 47 12.94 -4.50 -6.49
CA ALA A 47 13.74 -3.30 -6.62
C ALA A 47 14.50 -3.01 -5.31
N PRO A 48 15.78 -3.35 -5.22
CA PRO A 48 16.62 -3.04 -4.06
C PRO A 48 16.67 -1.55 -3.70
N VAL A 49 16.19 -0.70 -4.60
CA VAL A 49 16.02 0.74 -4.39
C VAL A 49 15.28 1.08 -3.09
N PHE A 50 14.37 0.24 -2.67
CA PHE A 50 13.60 0.48 -1.44
C PHE A 50 14.43 0.30 -0.16
N TYR A 51 15.56 -0.38 -0.20
CA TYR A 51 16.51 -0.36 0.91
C TYR A 51 16.95 1.05 1.29
N THR A 52 17.12 1.90 0.29
CA THR A 52 17.65 3.26 0.46
C THR A 52 16.56 4.33 0.58
N LEU A 53 15.28 3.96 0.51
CA LEU A 53 14.15 4.90 0.62
C LEU A 53 14.13 5.65 1.98
N ALA A 54 14.62 5.03 3.04
CA ALA A 54 14.74 5.68 4.34
C ALA A 54 15.91 6.68 4.42
N PHE A 55 16.82 6.68 3.44
CA PHE A 55 18.06 7.49 3.42
C PHE A 55 18.89 7.36 4.70
N VAL A 56 18.89 6.16 5.29
CA VAL A 56 19.64 5.85 6.52
C VAL A 56 20.66 4.74 6.27
N PRO A 57 21.72 4.65 7.11
CA PRO A 57 22.75 3.63 6.96
C PRO A 57 22.20 2.21 7.08
N ILE A 58 22.57 1.35 6.14
CA ILE A 58 22.26 -0.09 6.12
C ILE A 58 23.56 -0.86 6.22
N GLY A 59 23.70 -1.66 7.29
CA GLY A 59 24.85 -2.48 7.57
C GLY A 59 24.57 -3.97 7.42
N LYS A 60 25.64 -4.77 7.34
CA LYS A 60 25.54 -6.23 7.39
C LYS A 60 25.32 -6.72 8.82
N VAL A 61 24.43 -7.71 8.98
CA VAL A 61 24.09 -8.38 10.24
C VAL A 61 24.09 -9.90 9.97
N GLY A 62 25.24 -10.53 10.02
CA GLY A 62 25.39 -11.92 9.59
C GLY A 62 25.07 -12.11 8.11
N PRO A 63 24.16 -13.05 7.75
CA PRO A 63 23.74 -13.27 6.37
C PRO A 63 22.74 -12.21 5.87
N LEU A 64 22.16 -11.43 6.76
CA LEU A 64 21.16 -10.40 6.47
C LEU A 64 21.79 -9.01 6.47
N THR A 65 20.97 -8.03 6.10
CA THR A 65 21.22 -6.60 6.34
C THR A 65 20.43 -6.12 7.54
N SER A 66 20.76 -4.92 8.07
CA SER A 66 19.94 -4.26 9.10
C SER A 66 18.50 -4.02 8.63
N TYR A 67 18.30 -3.83 7.32
CA TYR A 67 16.97 -3.76 6.71
C TYR A 67 16.23 -5.11 6.81
N GLY A 68 16.87 -6.22 6.43
CA GLY A 68 16.26 -7.56 6.51
C GLY A 68 15.94 -7.97 7.95
N VAL A 69 16.81 -7.62 8.91
CA VAL A 69 16.54 -7.82 10.35
C VAL A 69 15.35 -6.97 10.80
N THR A 70 15.29 -5.71 10.36
CA THR A 70 14.13 -4.83 10.65
C THR A 70 12.84 -5.40 10.04
N ALA A 71 12.90 -5.99 8.84
CA ALA A 71 11.75 -6.63 8.22
C ALA A 71 11.20 -7.80 9.08
N ILE A 72 12.07 -8.60 9.68
CA ILE A 72 11.65 -9.65 10.62
C ILE A 72 11.02 -9.05 11.89
N LEU A 73 11.65 -8.03 12.49
CA LEU A 73 11.14 -7.38 13.70
C LEU A 73 9.74 -6.77 13.49
N VAL A 74 9.57 -6.02 12.41
CA VAL A 74 8.27 -5.46 12.02
C VAL A 74 7.26 -6.57 11.75
N GLY A 75 7.67 -7.65 11.09
CA GLY A 75 6.84 -8.82 10.84
C GLY A 75 6.31 -9.46 12.13
N ILE A 76 7.15 -9.63 13.13
CA ILE A 76 6.74 -10.14 14.45
C ILE A 76 5.68 -9.23 15.08
N CYS A 77 5.87 -7.91 15.03
CA CYS A 77 4.88 -6.96 15.54
C CYS A 77 3.57 -7.02 14.71
N CYS A 78 3.66 -7.17 13.39
CA CYS A 78 2.50 -7.30 12.52
C CYS A 78 1.68 -8.59 12.75
N VAL A 79 2.26 -9.64 13.37
CA VAL A 79 1.47 -10.81 13.81
C VAL A 79 0.37 -10.38 14.78
N PHE A 80 0.67 -9.51 15.74
CA PHE A 80 -0.33 -9.02 16.70
C PHE A 80 -1.43 -8.23 16.00
N LEU A 81 -1.09 -7.38 15.04
CA LEU A 81 -2.06 -6.69 14.21
C LEU A 81 -2.93 -7.68 13.43
N GLY A 82 -2.34 -8.70 12.84
CA GLY A 82 -3.05 -9.75 12.13
C GLY A 82 -4.04 -10.52 13.01
N LEU A 83 -3.66 -10.81 14.25
CA LEU A 83 -4.53 -11.45 15.25
C LEU A 83 -5.69 -10.54 15.67
N ILE A 84 -5.46 -9.22 15.79
CA ILE A 84 -6.50 -8.23 16.05
C ILE A 84 -7.52 -8.23 14.91
N PHE A 85 -7.07 -8.07 13.65
CA PHE A 85 -7.98 -8.08 12.50
C PHE A 85 -8.75 -9.38 12.36
N ALA A 86 -8.10 -10.54 12.54
CA ALA A 86 -8.77 -11.83 12.49
C ALA A 86 -9.82 -12.00 13.59
N SER A 87 -9.55 -11.48 14.81
CA SER A 87 -10.49 -11.52 15.94
C SER A 87 -11.71 -10.64 15.67
N LEU A 88 -11.48 -9.38 15.30
CA LEU A 88 -12.56 -8.40 15.09
C LEU A 88 -13.39 -8.74 13.84
N ALA A 89 -12.76 -9.16 12.74
CA ALA A 89 -13.48 -9.60 11.55
C ALA A 89 -14.34 -10.86 11.77
N THR A 90 -13.97 -11.71 12.73
CA THR A 90 -14.77 -12.91 13.07
C THR A 90 -16.07 -12.54 13.76
N VAL A 91 -16.08 -11.55 14.64
CA VAL A 91 -17.27 -11.12 15.39
C VAL A 91 -18.04 -10.00 14.72
N MET A 92 -17.38 -9.27 13.83
CA MET A 92 -17.99 -8.21 13.01
C MET A 92 -17.69 -8.46 11.52
N PRO A 93 -18.24 -9.55 10.92
CA PRO A 93 -17.92 -9.95 9.55
C PRO A 93 -18.67 -9.09 8.54
N ARG A 94 -18.25 -7.83 8.41
CA ARG A 94 -18.85 -6.83 7.53
C ARG A 94 -17.80 -6.27 6.58
N SER A 95 -18.25 -5.76 5.43
CA SER A 95 -17.42 -5.00 4.52
C SER A 95 -17.10 -3.63 5.10
N GLY A 96 -15.86 -3.16 4.91
CA GLY A 96 -15.39 -1.88 5.43
C GLY A 96 -14.35 -1.96 6.56
N GLY A 97 -14.05 -3.19 7.04
CA GLY A 97 -12.91 -3.46 7.94
C GLY A 97 -12.87 -2.59 9.19
N ASP A 98 -11.75 -1.89 9.39
CA ASP A 98 -11.48 -1.03 10.56
C ASP A 98 -12.48 0.10 10.73
N TYR A 99 -13.03 0.68 9.65
CA TYR A 99 -14.14 1.63 9.77
C TYR A 99 -15.30 1.07 10.60
N VAL A 100 -15.68 -0.18 10.32
CA VAL A 100 -16.76 -0.85 11.08
C VAL A 100 -16.33 -1.11 12.52
N PHE A 101 -15.08 -1.53 12.72
CA PHE A 101 -14.57 -1.82 14.07
C PHE A 101 -14.51 -0.54 14.93
N THR A 102 -13.85 0.49 14.43
CA THR A 102 -13.67 1.77 15.16
C THR A 102 -15.00 2.44 15.47
N SER A 103 -15.90 2.51 14.50
CA SER A 103 -17.18 3.17 14.66
C SER A 103 -18.12 2.49 15.66
N ARG A 104 -17.98 1.17 15.91
CA ARG A 104 -18.84 0.38 16.80
C ARG A 104 -18.20 0.10 18.16
N LEU A 105 -16.88 0.07 18.24
CA LEU A 105 -16.18 -0.26 19.48
C LEU A 105 -15.86 0.97 20.33
N ILE A 106 -15.66 2.15 19.73
CA ILE A 106 -15.33 3.36 20.47
C ILE A 106 -16.60 4.19 20.73
N PRO A 107 -16.97 4.42 22.00
CA PRO A 107 -18.15 5.22 22.35
C PRO A 107 -17.96 6.68 21.94
N LYS A 108 -19.06 7.35 21.58
CA LYS A 108 -19.14 8.79 21.23
C LYS A 108 -18.20 9.27 20.13
N ALA A 109 -16.90 9.08 20.27
CA ALA A 109 -15.89 9.51 19.29
C ALA A 109 -15.72 8.52 18.13
N GLY A 110 -16.18 7.27 18.26
CA GLY A 110 -15.99 6.21 17.27
C GLY A 110 -16.39 6.57 15.84
N PRO A 111 -17.58 7.13 15.60
CA PRO A 111 -17.99 7.53 14.27
C PRO A 111 -17.07 8.56 13.61
N PHE A 112 -16.62 9.56 14.37
CA PHE A 112 -15.67 10.56 13.88
C PHE A 112 -14.29 9.95 13.58
N LEU A 113 -13.76 9.17 14.53
CA LEU A 113 -12.46 8.52 14.38
C LEU A 113 -12.47 7.53 13.21
N ALA A 114 -13.51 6.73 13.07
CA ALA A 114 -13.69 5.80 11.95
C ALA A 114 -13.76 6.50 10.60
N TRP A 115 -14.44 7.65 10.54
CA TRP A 115 -14.48 8.46 9.33
C TRP A 115 -13.08 8.96 8.96
N VAL A 116 -12.37 9.59 9.89
CA VAL A 116 -11.02 10.13 9.63
C VAL A 116 -10.07 9.00 9.23
N GLU A 117 -10.07 7.89 9.97
CA GLU A 117 -9.26 6.70 9.70
C GLU A 117 -9.49 6.16 8.28
N SER A 118 -10.73 5.89 7.94
CA SER A 118 -11.06 5.29 6.65
C SER A 118 -10.95 6.28 5.49
N PHE A 119 -11.24 7.56 5.70
CA PHE A 119 -11.02 8.61 4.69
C PHE A 119 -9.54 8.71 4.34
N THR A 120 -8.68 8.78 5.34
CA THR A 120 -7.23 8.82 5.11
C THR A 120 -6.71 7.55 4.46
N LEU A 121 -7.23 6.37 4.83
CA LEU A 121 -6.88 5.11 4.17
C LEU A 121 -7.30 5.06 2.70
N VAL A 122 -8.46 5.62 2.34
CA VAL A 122 -8.88 5.73 0.93
C VAL A 122 -7.89 6.58 0.14
N PHE A 123 -7.49 7.74 0.65
CA PHE A 123 -6.50 8.58 -0.03
C PHE A 123 -5.09 7.99 -0.04
N ALA A 124 -4.68 7.29 1.04
CA ALA A 124 -3.46 6.49 1.02
C ALA A 124 -3.50 5.43 -0.09
N SER A 125 -4.63 4.74 -0.23
CA SER A 125 -4.84 3.72 -1.26
C SER A 125 -4.80 4.29 -2.68
N LEU A 126 -5.39 5.45 -2.91
CA LEU A 126 -5.31 6.16 -4.19
C LEU A 126 -3.86 6.58 -4.50
N ALA A 127 -3.11 7.05 -3.51
CA ALA A 127 -1.71 7.38 -3.67
C ALA A 127 -0.86 6.14 -4.00
N VAL A 128 -1.15 5.00 -3.37
CA VAL A 128 -0.51 3.72 -3.70
C VAL A 128 -0.76 3.36 -5.16
N ILE A 129 -2.00 3.42 -5.64
CA ILE A 129 -2.31 3.17 -7.05
C ILE A 129 -1.57 4.17 -7.95
N ALA A 130 -1.47 5.43 -7.54
CA ALA A 130 -0.81 6.49 -8.31
C ALA A 130 0.68 6.23 -8.52
N PHE A 131 1.37 5.58 -7.59
CA PHE A 131 2.77 5.21 -7.81
C PHE A 131 2.94 3.81 -8.43
N GLU A 132 1.99 2.90 -8.27
CA GLU A 132 2.08 1.56 -8.86
C GLU A 132 1.87 1.56 -10.38
N ILE A 133 1.03 2.45 -10.92
CA ILE A 133 0.87 2.58 -12.37
C ILE A 133 2.20 2.91 -13.07
N PRO A 134 2.97 3.94 -12.67
CA PRO A 134 4.32 4.15 -13.17
C PRO A 134 5.25 2.94 -12.99
N ILE A 135 5.13 2.18 -11.90
CA ILE A 135 5.93 0.97 -11.67
C ILE A 135 5.58 -0.12 -12.68
N VAL A 136 4.31 -0.31 -13.05
CA VAL A 136 3.91 -1.22 -14.15
C VAL A 136 4.61 -0.84 -15.45
N LEU A 137 4.60 0.44 -15.79
CA LEU A 137 5.24 0.95 -17.00
C LEU A 137 6.76 0.79 -16.95
N HIS A 138 7.37 1.10 -15.82
CA HIS A 138 8.79 0.94 -15.58
C HIS A 138 9.23 -0.52 -15.70
N ASN A 139 8.52 -1.47 -15.10
CA ASN A 139 8.82 -2.89 -15.22
C ASN A 139 8.67 -3.40 -16.66
N THR A 140 7.74 -2.82 -17.42
CA THR A 140 7.62 -3.10 -18.87
C THR A 140 8.88 -2.63 -19.64
N GLN A 141 9.42 -1.45 -19.29
CA GLN A 141 10.68 -0.96 -19.86
C GLN A 141 11.86 -1.89 -19.51
N ILE A 142 11.94 -2.34 -18.25
CA ILE A 142 12.96 -3.31 -17.81
C ILE A 142 12.89 -4.59 -18.64
N SER A 143 11.69 -5.08 -18.95
CA SER A 143 11.52 -6.24 -19.83
C SER A 143 12.09 -5.97 -21.23
N GLY A 144 11.90 -4.77 -21.77
CA GLY A 144 12.53 -4.32 -23.00
C GLY A 144 14.07 -4.29 -22.92
N ASP A 145 14.61 -3.71 -21.83
CA ASP A 145 16.06 -3.66 -21.62
C ASP A 145 16.68 -5.07 -21.55
N ILE A 146 16.00 -6.04 -20.92
CA ILE A 146 16.43 -7.44 -20.87
C ILE A 146 16.48 -8.05 -22.28
N ILE A 147 15.47 -7.79 -23.13
CA ILE A 147 15.50 -8.20 -24.53
C ILE A 147 16.69 -7.54 -25.25
N GLY A 148 16.93 -6.25 -25.01
CA GLY A 148 18.05 -5.50 -25.58
C GLY A 148 19.41 -6.08 -25.18
N ILE A 149 19.57 -6.51 -23.95
CA ILE A 149 20.77 -7.20 -23.43
C ILE A 149 20.96 -8.53 -24.15
N GLY A 150 19.90 -9.34 -24.27
CA GLY A 150 19.97 -10.68 -24.85
C GLY A 150 20.13 -10.73 -26.34
N THR A 151 19.41 -9.87 -27.07
CA THR A 151 19.36 -9.90 -28.55
C THR A 151 20.30 -8.90 -29.21
N GLY A 152 20.73 -7.87 -28.49
CA GLY A 152 21.54 -6.78 -29.07
C GLY A 152 20.74 -5.77 -29.91
N VAL A 153 19.42 -5.93 -30.07
CA VAL A 153 18.56 -5.09 -30.92
C VAL A 153 18.47 -3.66 -30.34
N GLY A 154 18.85 -2.66 -31.16
CA GLY A 154 18.98 -1.27 -30.74
C GLY A 154 17.68 -0.61 -30.23
N PHE A 155 16.52 -1.00 -30.78
CA PHE A 155 15.22 -0.52 -30.32
C PHE A 155 15.00 -0.86 -28.84
N PHE A 156 15.25 -2.11 -28.44
CA PHE A 156 15.09 -2.56 -27.06
C PHE A 156 16.17 -2.01 -26.12
N LYS A 157 17.39 -1.73 -26.62
CA LYS A 157 18.42 -1.05 -25.82
C LYS A 157 18.04 0.38 -25.39
N ARG A 158 16.97 0.95 -25.97
CA ARG A 158 16.41 2.27 -25.63
C ARG A 158 15.07 2.16 -24.92
N ALA A 159 14.69 0.97 -24.43
CA ALA A 159 13.42 0.74 -23.76
C ALA A 159 13.26 1.61 -22.50
N ASN A 160 14.39 1.88 -21.85
CA ASN A 160 14.47 2.87 -20.79
C ASN A 160 14.10 4.27 -21.29
N GLY A 161 13.03 4.82 -20.78
CA GLY A 161 12.51 6.12 -21.21
C GLY A 161 11.36 6.06 -22.24
N TRP A 162 10.87 4.87 -22.62
CA TRP A 162 9.70 4.77 -23.48
C TRP A 162 8.47 5.43 -22.83
N PHE A 163 8.27 5.21 -21.53
CA PHE A 163 7.08 5.64 -20.81
C PHE A 163 7.39 6.46 -19.54
N THR A 164 8.50 6.17 -18.88
CA THR A 164 8.85 6.80 -17.59
C THR A 164 10.33 7.22 -17.58
N SER A 165 10.62 8.29 -16.85
CA SER A 165 11.98 8.73 -16.53
C SER A 165 12.00 9.18 -15.06
N GLY A 166 12.99 8.72 -14.29
CA GLY A 166 13.11 9.05 -12.87
C GLY A 166 11.88 8.65 -12.03
N GLY A 167 11.18 7.53 -12.37
CA GLY A 167 9.97 7.08 -11.66
C GLY A 167 8.72 7.91 -11.94
N THR A 168 8.82 8.93 -12.79
CA THR A 168 7.68 9.73 -13.24
C THR A 168 7.33 9.40 -14.68
N VAL A 169 6.04 9.39 -14.96
CA VAL A 169 5.56 9.23 -16.34
C VAL A 169 5.95 10.48 -17.11
N THR A 170 6.64 10.30 -18.24
CA THR A 170 7.08 11.42 -19.06
C THR A 170 6.40 11.39 -20.41
N SER A 171 5.91 12.54 -20.85
CA SER A 171 5.38 12.74 -22.18
C SER A 171 4.04 12.04 -22.50
N TRP A 172 3.50 12.33 -23.68
CA TRP A 172 2.26 11.74 -24.19
C TRP A 172 2.29 10.19 -24.33
N PRO A 173 3.38 9.53 -24.77
CA PRO A 173 3.43 8.07 -24.79
C PRO A 173 3.24 7.45 -23.41
N GLY A 174 3.85 8.02 -22.37
CA GLY A 174 3.69 7.57 -21.00
C GLY A 174 2.26 7.78 -20.49
N MET A 175 1.62 8.91 -20.81
CA MET A 175 0.24 9.15 -20.45
C MET A 175 -0.73 8.18 -21.13
N ILE A 176 -0.55 7.92 -22.43
CA ILE A 176 -1.37 6.94 -23.17
C ILE A 176 -1.19 5.55 -22.54
N ALA A 177 0.05 5.15 -22.26
CA ALA A 177 0.35 3.86 -21.62
C ALA A 177 -0.27 3.76 -20.22
N ALA A 178 -0.24 4.83 -19.41
CA ALA A 178 -0.91 4.88 -18.12
C ALA A 178 -2.43 4.72 -18.25
N LEU A 179 -3.06 5.38 -19.21
CA LEU A 179 -4.50 5.23 -19.48
C LEU A 179 -4.85 3.80 -19.93
N VAL A 180 -4.00 3.15 -20.72
CA VAL A 180 -4.19 1.73 -21.10
C VAL A 180 -4.12 0.84 -19.84
N VAL A 181 -3.15 1.06 -18.95
CA VAL A 181 -3.04 0.32 -17.69
C VAL A 181 -4.29 0.55 -16.82
N ILE A 182 -4.78 1.80 -16.70
CA ILE A 182 -6.00 2.13 -15.95
C ILE A 182 -7.22 1.44 -16.57
N ALA A 183 -7.34 1.40 -17.89
CA ALA A 183 -8.42 0.69 -18.58
C ALA A 183 -8.37 -0.82 -18.30
N LEU A 184 -7.20 -1.44 -18.31
CA LEU A 184 -7.03 -2.85 -17.94
C LEU A 184 -7.38 -3.11 -16.46
N ILE A 185 -7.01 -2.20 -15.56
CA ILE A 185 -7.41 -2.26 -14.15
C ILE A 185 -8.93 -2.21 -14.02
N LEU A 186 -9.59 -1.28 -14.73
CA LEU A 186 -11.05 -1.18 -14.77
C LEU A 186 -11.69 -2.48 -15.25
N LEU A 187 -11.19 -3.07 -16.33
CA LEU A 187 -11.69 -4.36 -16.84
C LEU A 187 -11.59 -5.49 -15.82
N VAL A 188 -10.60 -5.48 -14.96
CA VAL A 188 -10.44 -6.48 -13.88
C VAL A 188 -11.41 -6.20 -12.73
N VAL A 189 -11.50 -4.95 -12.28
CA VAL A 189 -12.24 -4.62 -11.05
C VAL A 189 -13.77 -4.65 -11.25
N VAL A 190 -14.25 -4.43 -12.49
CA VAL A 190 -15.70 -4.54 -12.81
C VAL A 190 -16.16 -5.97 -13.08
N GLN A 191 -15.32 -6.98 -12.84
CA GLN A 191 -15.76 -8.37 -12.94
C GLN A 191 -16.61 -8.75 -11.72
N PRO A 192 -17.59 -9.67 -11.88
CA PRO A 192 -18.30 -10.27 -10.75
C PRO A 192 -17.32 -10.83 -9.72
N THR A 193 -17.64 -10.70 -8.43
CA THR A 193 -16.74 -11.03 -7.29
C THR A 193 -15.99 -12.36 -7.48
N ARG A 194 -16.69 -13.41 -7.90
CA ARG A 194 -16.07 -14.73 -8.13
C ARG A 194 -15.01 -14.71 -9.25
N ARG A 195 -15.28 -13.98 -10.37
CA ARG A 195 -14.34 -13.89 -11.50
C ARG A 195 -13.16 -13.00 -11.13
N PHE A 196 -13.41 -11.88 -10.47
CA PHE A 196 -12.37 -11.00 -9.95
C PHE A 196 -11.34 -11.78 -9.10
N HIS A 197 -11.81 -12.52 -8.09
CA HIS A 197 -10.90 -13.30 -7.25
C HIS A 197 -10.20 -14.45 -7.98
N ARG A 198 -10.80 -15.04 -9.02
CA ARG A 198 -10.11 -16.02 -9.88
C ARG A 198 -8.98 -15.39 -10.68
N ILE A 199 -9.20 -14.19 -11.23
CA ILE A 199 -8.16 -13.44 -11.97
C ILE A 199 -7.01 -13.11 -11.01
N VAL A 200 -7.30 -12.52 -9.84
CA VAL A 200 -6.28 -12.19 -8.84
C VAL A 200 -5.49 -13.43 -8.40
N THR A 201 -6.19 -14.54 -8.14
CA THR A 201 -5.53 -15.80 -7.75
C THR A 201 -4.68 -16.39 -8.88
N GLY A 202 -5.18 -16.40 -10.11
CA GLY A 202 -4.48 -16.99 -11.27
C GLY A 202 -3.23 -16.22 -11.64
N LEU A 203 -3.37 -14.90 -11.81
CA LEU A 203 -2.22 -14.03 -12.13
C LEU A 203 -1.24 -13.94 -10.96
N GLY A 204 -1.76 -13.91 -9.71
CA GLY A 204 -0.92 -13.96 -8.52
C GLY A 204 -0.11 -15.25 -8.40
N ALA A 205 -0.66 -16.40 -8.83
CA ALA A 205 0.08 -17.66 -8.86
C ALA A 205 1.23 -17.63 -9.88
N ILE A 206 1.03 -17.02 -11.06
CA ILE A 206 2.10 -16.80 -12.05
C ILE A 206 3.18 -15.89 -11.47
N GLY A 207 2.78 -14.79 -10.81
CA GLY A 207 3.70 -13.91 -10.12
C GLY A 207 4.51 -14.61 -9.02
N LEU A 208 3.87 -15.51 -8.25
CA LEU A 208 4.55 -16.29 -7.22
C LEU A 208 5.55 -17.29 -7.81
N LEU A 209 5.20 -17.95 -8.92
CA LEU A 209 6.11 -18.82 -9.65
C LEU A 209 7.34 -18.05 -10.15
N SER A 210 7.16 -16.87 -10.72
CA SER A 210 8.26 -16.04 -11.18
C SER A 210 9.20 -15.64 -10.04
N TRP A 211 8.66 -15.39 -8.87
CA TRP A 211 9.44 -15.08 -7.68
C TRP A 211 10.31 -16.28 -7.24
N ILE A 212 9.76 -17.49 -7.24
CA ILE A 212 10.52 -18.71 -6.98
C ILE A 212 11.65 -18.89 -8.02
N VAL A 213 11.32 -18.70 -9.30
CA VAL A 213 12.30 -18.78 -10.39
C VAL A 213 13.42 -17.74 -10.22
N MET A 214 13.05 -16.50 -9.83
CA MET A 214 14.04 -15.47 -9.55
C MET A 214 14.93 -15.83 -8.37
N TRP A 215 14.37 -16.32 -7.28
CA TRP A 215 15.15 -16.64 -6.07
C TRP A 215 16.11 -17.79 -6.34
N VAL A 216 15.58 -18.92 -6.81
CA VAL A 216 16.40 -20.10 -7.09
C VAL A 216 17.40 -19.81 -8.22
N GLY A 217 16.93 -19.25 -9.35
CA GLY A 217 17.79 -18.89 -10.47
C GLY A 217 18.84 -17.84 -10.09
N GLY A 218 18.47 -16.87 -9.29
CA GLY A 218 19.39 -15.85 -8.80
C GLY A 218 20.50 -16.44 -7.91
N LEU A 219 20.15 -17.34 -7.00
CA LEU A 219 21.14 -18.01 -6.15
C LEU A 219 22.09 -18.90 -6.93
N LEU A 220 21.61 -19.54 -8.00
CA LEU A 220 22.41 -20.45 -8.82
C LEU A 220 23.30 -19.73 -9.86
N PHE A 221 22.77 -18.70 -10.51
CA PHE A 221 23.38 -18.14 -11.71
C PHE A 221 23.93 -16.72 -11.57
N ILE A 222 23.57 -15.98 -10.52
CA ILE A 222 24.10 -14.63 -10.30
C ILE A 222 25.45 -14.72 -9.58
N HIS A 223 26.46 -14.05 -10.14
CA HIS A 223 27.78 -13.92 -9.55
C HIS A 223 28.21 -12.44 -9.56
N ARG A 224 28.68 -11.97 -8.42
CA ARG A 224 29.13 -10.58 -8.22
C ARG A 224 30.18 -10.16 -9.26
N ALA A 225 31.22 -10.96 -9.47
CA ALA A 225 32.29 -10.66 -10.42
C ALA A 225 31.76 -10.48 -11.85
N SER A 226 30.84 -11.35 -12.30
CA SER A 226 30.22 -11.23 -13.63
C SER A 226 29.33 -10.00 -13.74
N PHE A 227 28.57 -9.65 -12.67
CA PHE A 227 27.76 -8.44 -12.63
C PHE A 227 28.66 -7.20 -12.74
N GLU A 228 29.69 -7.08 -11.91
CA GLU A 228 30.61 -5.94 -11.89
C GLU A 228 31.38 -5.78 -13.22
N ALA A 229 31.81 -6.88 -13.85
CA ALA A 229 32.48 -6.87 -15.14
C ALA A 229 31.57 -6.42 -16.30
N ASN A 230 30.29 -6.84 -16.29
CA ASN A 230 29.33 -6.52 -17.33
C ASN A 230 28.63 -5.16 -17.14
N LEU A 231 28.60 -4.66 -15.91
CA LEU A 231 27.88 -3.43 -15.56
C LEU A 231 28.25 -2.24 -16.46
N PRO A 232 29.55 -1.92 -16.71
CA PRO A 232 29.92 -0.79 -17.59
C PRO A 232 29.42 -0.94 -19.02
N LYS A 233 29.39 -2.15 -19.53
CA LYS A 233 28.94 -2.45 -20.91
C LYS A 233 27.47 -2.09 -21.14
N TYR A 234 26.61 -2.31 -20.12
CA TYR A 234 25.17 -2.14 -20.26
C TYR A 234 24.66 -0.85 -19.63
N THR A 235 25.34 -0.33 -18.61
CA THR A 235 24.88 0.85 -17.85
C THR A 235 25.79 2.06 -17.99
N GLY A 236 27.00 1.93 -18.53
CA GLY A 236 28.01 2.96 -18.52
C GLY A 236 28.60 3.26 -17.13
N MET A 237 28.14 2.58 -16.07
CA MET A 237 28.61 2.76 -14.70
C MET A 237 29.55 1.64 -14.29
N THR A 238 30.52 1.96 -13.44
CA THR A 238 31.42 0.98 -12.83
C THR A 238 30.92 0.59 -11.43
N ALA A 239 31.31 -0.58 -10.95
CA ALA A 239 31.03 -0.98 -9.56
C ALA A 239 31.63 0.00 -8.54
N ALA A 240 32.79 0.56 -8.84
CA ALA A 240 33.43 1.60 -8.02
C ALA A 240 32.57 2.87 -7.90
N ALA A 241 31.91 3.28 -8.99
CA ALA A 241 30.99 4.41 -8.97
C ALA A 241 29.76 4.14 -8.08
N LEU A 242 29.19 2.93 -8.15
CA LEU A 242 28.09 2.53 -7.26
C LEU A 242 28.51 2.52 -5.80
N GLN A 243 29.68 1.94 -5.50
CA GLN A 243 30.21 1.90 -4.14
C GLN A 243 30.46 3.32 -3.58
N LYS A 244 31.05 4.20 -4.41
CA LYS A 244 31.21 5.61 -4.05
C LYS A 244 29.86 6.28 -3.78
N ALA A 245 28.85 6.03 -4.60
CA ALA A 245 27.50 6.59 -4.38
C ALA A 245 26.88 6.11 -3.06
N ALA A 246 27.07 4.85 -2.67
CA ALA A 246 26.60 4.34 -1.38
C ALA A 246 27.26 5.03 -0.19
N VAL A 247 28.56 5.33 -0.29
CA VAL A 247 29.32 6.05 0.76
C VAL A 247 28.87 7.51 0.81
N THR A 248 28.89 8.22 -0.31
CA THR A 248 28.53 9.65 -0.36
C THR A 248 27.07 9.91 -0.04
N GLY A 249 26.18 8.96 -0.37
CA GLY A 249 24.76 9.02 -0.02
C GLY A 249 24.45 8.66 1.44
N GLY A 250 25.48 8.30 2.24
CA GLY A 250 25.32 8.00 3.66
C GLY A 250 24.49 6.73 3.95
N VAL A 251 24.28 5.86 2.94
CA VAL A 251 23.45 4.65 3.09
C VAL A 251 24.27 3.40 3.44
N LEU A 252 25.60 3.49 3.45
CA LEU A 252 26.46 2.41 3.90
C LEU A 252 26.69 2.50 5.39
N GLY A 253 26.31 1.47 6.15
CA GLY A 253 26.44 1.38 7.61
C GLY A 253 27.20 0.15 8.07
N HIS A 254 27.43 0.08 9.38
CA HIS A 254 28.06 -1.03 10.05
C HIS A 254 27.08 -1.69 11.04
N GLY A 255 26.69 -2.95 10.78
CA GLY A 255 25.84 -3.73 11.67
C GLY A 255 24.41 -3.18 11.81
N PHE A 256 23.77 -3.51 12.93
CA PHE A 256 22.41 -3.09 13.28
C PHE A 256 22.45 -1.89 14.23
N SER A 257 21.72 -0.83 13.89
CA SER A 257 21.65 0.38 14.71
C SER A 257 20.33 0.45 15.47
N TRP A 258 20.41 0.55 16.81
CA TRP A 258 19.27 0.80 17.70
C TRP A 258 18.95 2.31 17.85
N SER A 259 19.61 3.16 17.06
CA SER A 259 19.39 4.60 17.08
C SER A 259 17.96 4.96 16.75
N THR A 260 17.39 5.93 17.48
CA THR A 260 16.06 6.51 17.21
C THR A 260 16.02 7.35 15.92
N THR A 261 17.17 7.57 15.28
CA THR A 261 17.27 8.26 13.98
C THR A 261 17.43 7.28 12.81
N VAL A 262 17.69 6.00 13.06
CA VAL A 262 17.87 4.98 12.01
C VAL A 262 16.75 3.96 12.04
N LEU A 263 16.56 3.31 13.18
CA LEU A 263 15.63 2.18 13.30
C LEU A 263 14.16 2.56 12.97
N PRO A 264 13.57 3.63 13.50
CA PRO A 264 12.18 3.97 13.19
C PRO A 264 11.95 4.30 11.72
N PHE A 265 12.94 4.90 11.02
CA PHE A 265 12.86 5.15 9.59
C PHE A 265 12.86 3.85 8.79
N LEU A 266 13.74 2.89 9.12
CA LEU A 266 13.69 1.55 8.52
C LEU A 266 12.37 0.85 8.82
N MET A 267 11.90 0.93 10.08
CA MET A 267 10.61 0.35 10.49
C MET A 267 9.44 0.94 9.71
N SER A 268 9.43 2.26 9.47
CA SER A 268 8.36 2.93 8.73
C SER A 268 8.33 2.52 7.25
N VAL A 269 9.49 2.38 6.61
CA VAL A 269 9.59 1.90 5.22
C VAL A 269 9.17 0.44 5.10
N VAL A 270 9.58 -0.41 6.05
CA VAL A 270 9.14 -1.82 6.08
C VAL A 270 7.64 -1.91 6.36
N LEU A 271 7.13 -1.13 7.32
CA LEU A 271 5.72 -1.10 7.65
C LEU A 271 4.86 -0.66 6.46
N PHE A 272 5.31 0.36 5.72
CA PHE A 272 4.69 0.76 4.47
C PHE A 272 4.63 -0.39 3.46
N GLN A 273 5.70 -1.15 3.32
CA GLN A 273 5.73 -2.30 2.42
C GLN A 273 4.81 -3.44 2.87
N TYR A 274 4.48 -3.51 4.17
CA TYR A 274 3.55 -4.52 4.72
C TYR A 274 2.07 -4.08 4.63
N ILE A 275 1.76 -2.88 4.12
CA ILE A 275 0.36 -2.48 3.86
C ILE A 275 -0.28 -3.49 2.91
N GLY A 276 -1.50 -3.89 3.23
CA GLY A 276 -2.29 -4.80 2.41
C GLY A 276 -2.40 -6.22 2.95
N PHE A 277 -1.48 -6.68 3.80
CA PHE A 277 -1.53 -8.05 4.32
C PHE A 277 -2.81 -8.39 5.11
N GLN A 278 -3.53 -7.38 5.62
CA GLN A 278 -4.76 -7.52 6.42
C GLN A 278 -6.06 -7.23 5.64
N TYR A 279 -5.99 -6.90 4.36
CA TYR A 279 -7.15 -6.39 3.59
C TYR A 279 -8.29 -7.39 3.40
N SER A 280 -8.05 -8.70 3.57
CA SER A 280 -9.16 -9.68 3.61
C SER A 280 -10.15 -9.42 4.75
N ALA A 281 -9.77 -8.69 5.80
CA ALA A 281 -10.70 -8.27 6.85
C ALA A 281 -11.73 -7.23 6.35
N TYR A 282 -11.41 -6.44 5.33
CA TYR A 282 -12.33 -5.47 4.72
C TYR A 282 -13.40 -6.12 3.81
N ILE A 283 -13.15 -7.36 3.39
CA ILE A 283 -14.09 -8.17 2.63
C ILE A 283 -14.59 -9.37 3.46
N ALA A 284 -14.53 -9.29 4.80
CA ALA A 284 -14.90 -10.39 5.68
C ALA A 284 -16.36 -10.83 5.52
N GLY A 285 -17.27 -9.90 5.17
CA GLY A 285 -18.65 -10.19 4.82
C GLY A 285 -18.83 -11.06 3.56
N GLU A 286 -17.83 -11.07 2.68
CA GLU A 286 -17.83 -11.85 1.42
C GLU A 286 -17.13 -13.22 1.58
N VAL A 287 -16.46 -13.49 2.73
CA VAL A 287 -15.75 -14.74 2.99
C VAL A 287 -16.76 -15.85 3.30
N ARG A 288 -16.69 -16.94 2.54
CA ARG A 288 -17.56 -18.10 2.74
C ARG A 288 -16.99 -19.10 3.77
N GLY A 289 -17.86 -19.74 4.51
CA GLY A 289 -17.50 -20.77 5.49
C GLY A 289 -16.96 -20.17 6.79
N ASN A 290 -15.84 -20.72 7.29
CA ASN A 290 -15.24 -20.26 8.55
C ASN A 290 -14.44 -18.98 8.36
N ILE A 291 -15.04 -17.83 8.71
CA ILE A 291 -14.46 -16.49 8.55
C ILE A 291 -13.15 -16.36 9.33
N LYS A 292 -13.11 -16.86 10.59
CA LYS A 292 -11.88 -16.85 11.40
C LYS A 292 -10.72 -17.50 10.63
N ARG A 293 -10.94 -18.72 10.09
CA ARG A 293 -9.92 -19.45 9.34
C ARG A 293 -9.55 -18.73 8.05
N GLY A 294 -10.54 -18.20 7.32
CA GLY A 294 -10.35 -17.50 6.05
C GLY A 294 -9.52 -16.24 6.21
N VAL A 295 -9.88 -15.39 7.16
CA VAL A 295 -9.15 -14.13 7.43
C VAL A 295 -7.78 -14.42 8.04
N LEU A 296 -7.67 -15.31 9.03
CA LEU A 296 -6.41 -15.62 9.70
C LEU A 296 -5.35 -16.18 8.73
N ILE A 297 -5.72 -17.18 7.90
CA ILE A 297 -4.80 -17.74 6.91
C ILE A 297 -4.46 -16.70 5.85
N GLY A 298 -5.44 -15.90 5.42
CA GLY A 298 -5.20 -14.81 4.48
C GLY A 298 -4.19 -13.79 5.02
N VAL A 299 -4.37 -13.36 6.25
CA VAL A 299 -3.53 -12.35 6.91
C VAL A 299 -2.14 -12.88 7.24
N LEU A 300 -2.06 -13.96 8.01
CA LEU A 300 -0.75 -14.50 8.45
C LEU A 300 0.04 -15.14 7.31
N GLY A 301 -0.64 -15.74 6.32
CA GLY A 301 0.02 -16.28 5.14
C GLY A 301 0.64 -15.18 4.28
N ALA A 302 -0.09 -14.09 4.03
CA ALA A 302 0.45 -12.93 3.32
C ALA A 302 1.61 -12.28 4.09
N LEU A 303 1.47 -12.14 5.43
CA LEU A 303 2.54 -11.61 6.28
C LEU A 303 3.79 -12.47 6.24
N PHE A 304 3.65 -13.79 6.26
CA PHE A 304 4.79 -14.71 6.12
C PHE A 304 5.55 -14.46 4.82
N PHE A 305 4.83 -14.36 3.68
CA PHE A 305 5.45 -14.00 2.40
C PHE A 305 6.13 -12.64 2.48
N ALA A 306 5.48 -11.64 3.07
CA ALA A 306 6.02 -10.30 3.26
C ALA A 306 7.37 -10.34 3.98
N VAL A 307 7.46 -11.05 5.10
CA VAL A 307 8.70 -11.18 5.90
C VAL A 307 9.79 -11.89 5.10
N VAL A 308 9.46 -13.03 4.48
CA VAL A 308 10.45 -13.80 3.70
C VAL A 308 11.00 -12.99 2.53
N MET A 309 10.14 -12.23 1.84
CA MET A 309 10.55 -11.43 0.70
C MET A 309 11.43 -10.24 1.09
N ASN A 310 11.04 -9.50 2.13
CA ASN A 310 11.77 -8.31 2.54
C ASN A 310 12.98 -8.59 3.46
N SER A 311 13.23 -9.86 3.78
CA SER A 311 14.44 -10.27 4.52
C SER A 311 15.29 -11.24 3.70
N PHE A 312 15.00 -12.53 3.76
CA PHE A 312 15.84 -13.58 3.19
C PHE A 312 16.02 -13.48 1.68
N TYR A 313 14.92 -13.24 0.95
CA TYR A 313 14.98 -13.18 -0.52
C TYR A 313 15.84 -12.00 -0.99
N VAL A 314 15.52 -10.77 -0.58
CA VAL A 314 16.21 -9.59 -1.08
C VAL A 314 17.67 -9.57 -0.61
N ASP A 315 17.93 -9.95 0.65
CA ASP A 315 19.29 -9.96 1.19
C ASP A 315 20.16 -11.07 0.57
N SER A 316 19.60 -12.26 0.31
CA SER A 316 20.37 -13.33 -0.33
C SER A 316 20.78 -12.96 -1.78
N LEU A 317 19.88 -12.36 -2.54
CA LEU A 317 20.19 -11.88 -3.89
C LEU A 317 21.07 -10.63 -3.89
N GLY A 318 20.86 -9.73 -2.93
CA GLY A 318 21.72 -8.57 -2.71
C GLY A 318 23.16 -8.97 -2.39
N ASN A 319 23.36 -10.03 -1.61
CA ASN A 319 24.70 -10.58 -1.34
C ASN A 319 25.36 -11.15 -2.61
N ARG A 320 24.58 -11.78 -3.50
CA ARG A 320 25.07 -12.30 -4.78
C ARG A 320 25.52 -11.20 -5.75
N LEU A 321 24.87 -10.03 -5.71
CA LEU A 321 25.22 -8.86 -6.53
C LEU A 321 26.22 -7.93 -5.86
N GLY A 322 26.45 -8.10 -4.57
CA GLY A 322 27.20 -7.20 -3.69
C GLY A 322 26.29 -6.15 -3.06
N THR A 323 26.07 -6.24 -1.75
CA THR A 323 25.19 -5.33 -1.00
C THR A 323 25.53 -3.86 -1.25
N THR A 324 26.81 -3.50 -1.27
CA THR A 324 27.26 -2.11 -1.53
C THR A 324 26.89 -1.63 -2.93
N ASN A 325 26.95 -2.52 -3.95
CA ASN A 325 26.50 -2.18 -5.30
C ASN A 325 25.00 -1.90 -5.34
N MET A 326 24.21 -2.68 -4.60
CA MET A 326 22.77 -2.51 -4.52
C MET A 326 22.37 -1.21 -3.81
N LEU A 327 23.06 -0.88 -2.71
CA LEU A 327 22.86 0.39 -1.99
C LEU A 327 23.22 1.59 -2.87
N GLY A 328 24.36 1.53 -3.57
CA GLY A 328 24.78 2.58 -4.50
C GLY A 328 23.82 2.77 -5.67
N TRP A 329 23.28 1.69 -6.18
CA TRP A 329 22.29 1.72 -7.24
C TRP A 329 20.98 2.36 -6.77
N GLY A 330 20.49 1.96 -5.57
CA GLY A 330 19.30 2.52 -4.98
C GLY A 330 19.42 4.01 -4.70
N ILE A 331 20.53 4.47 -4.11
CA ILE A 331 20.72 5.90 -3.80
C ILE A 331 20.85 6.75 -5.07
N ASN A 332 21.50 6.24 -6.11
CA ASN A 332 21.55 6.90 -7.42
C ASN A 332 20.16 7.11 -8.01
N TYR A 333 19.28 6.10 -7.90
CA TYR A 333 17.90 6.22 -8.33
C TYR A 333 17.17 7.36 -7.62
N TRP A 334 17.22 7.40 -6.29
CA TRP A 334 16.54 8.44 -5.50
C TRP A 334 17.15 9.83 -5.64
N SER A 335 18.44 9.91 -5.97
CA SER A 335 19.15 11.16 -6.23
C SER A 335 18.95 11.71 -7.64
N GLY A 336 18.16 11.04 -8.48
CA GLY A 336 17.90 11.44 -9.86
C GLY A 336 19.08 11.22 -10.81
N HIS A 337 20.14 10.52 -10.38
CA HIS A 337 21.24 10.14 -11.23
C HIS A 337 20.81 8.98 -12.14
N GLN A 338 20.45 9.31 -13.37
CA GLN A 338 20.04 8.32 -14.34
C GLN A 338 21.26 7.57 -14.89
N THR A 339 21.18 6.24 -14.88
CA THR A 339 22.09 5.42 -15.69
C THR A 339 21.59 5.38 -17.15
N PRO A 340 22.41 5.01 -18.14
CA PRO A 340 21.94 4.76 -19.50
C PRO A 340 20.82 3.72 -19.61
N LEU A 341 20.74 2.78 -18.65
CA LEU A 341 19.61 1.88 -18.45
C LEU A 341 18.57 2.51 -17.48
N GLY A 342 18.61 3.80 -17.25
CA GLY A 342 17.69 4.57 -16.44
C GLY A 342 17.58 4.09 -15.01
N GLN A 343 16.40 3.61 -14.66
CA GLN A 343 16.02 3.28 -13.30
C GLN A 343 16.31 1.83 -12.91
N ALA A 344 17.24 1.21 -13.57
CA ALA A 344 17.52 -0.22 -13.55
C ALA A 344 17.93 -0.78 -12.18
N THR A 345 17.13 -0.58 -11.17
CA THR A 345 17.31 -1.13 -9.82
C THR A 345 16.61 -2.46 -9.61
N ALA A 346 16.08 -3.04 -10.69
CA ALA A 346 15.34 -4.29 -10.61
C ALA A 346 16.26 -5.51 -10.64
N LEU A 347 16.01 -6.45 -9.76
CA LEU A 347 16.75 -7.71 -9.68
C LEU A 347 16.77 -8.50 -10.99
N PRO A 348 15.67 -8.61 -11.78
CA PRO A 348 15.71 -9.30 -13.08
C PRO A 348 16.70 -8.69 -14.05
N LEU A 349 16.81 -7.35 -14.09
CA LEU A 349 17.77 -6.66 -14.95
C LEU A 349 19.22 -6.88 -14.49
N ALA A 350 19.47 -6.76 -13.18
CA ALA A 350 20.78 -7.06 -12.60
C ALA A 350 21.21 -8.50 -12.92
N SER A 351 20.26 -9.43 -12.92
CA SER A 351 20.47 -10.83 -13.28
C SER A 351 20.81 -11.01 -14.77
N ALA A 352 20.11 -10.28 -15.64
CA ALA A 352 20.40 -10.27 -17.07
C ALA A 352 21.79 -9.67 -17.36
N ILE A 353 22.19 -8.62 -16.66
CA ILE A 353 23.55 -8.06 -16.72
C ILE A 353 24.58 -9.09 -16.25
N SER A 354 24.33 -9.79 -15.15
CA SER A 354 25.24 -10.81 -14.62
C SER A 354 25.37 -12.02 -15.56
N ARG A 355 24.27 -12.45 -16.18
CA ARG A 355 24.22 -13.63 -17.07
C ARG A 355 23.35 -13.34 -18.30
N PRO A 356 23.86 -12.62 -19.30
CA PRO A 356 23.11 -12.26 -20.50
C PRO A 356 22.55 -13.45 -21.29
N ALA A 357 23.25 -14.58 -21.30
CA ALA A 357 22.81 -15.80 -22.01
C ALA A 357 21.48 -16.37 -21.46
N LEU A 358 21.13 -16.07 -20.22
CA LEU A 358 19.88 -16.50 -19.56
C LEU A 358 18.77 -15.46 -19.68
N TRP A 359 18.88 -14.49 -20.58
CA TRP A 359 17.90 -13.42 -20.73
C TRP A 359 16.45 -13.89 -20.89
N PRO A 360 16.11 -15.02 -21.54
CA PRO A 360 14.71 -15.45 -21.63
C PRO A 360 14.09 -15.79 -20.26
N ILE A 361 14.89 -16.35 -19.35
CA ILE A 361 14.46 -16.64 -17.97
C ILE A 361 14.19 -15.33 -17.22
N TRP A 362 15.13 -14.38 -17.33
CA TRP A 362 14.99 -13.08 -16.66
C TRP A 362 13.86 -12.24 -17.27
N LEU A 363 13.60 -12.39 -18.56
CA LEU A 363 12.44 -11.78 -19.23
C LEU A 363 11.13 -12.35 -18.69
N PHE A 364 10.98 -13.67 -18.59
CA PHE A 364 9.80 -14.29 -17.98
C PHE A 364 9.58 -13.76 -16.57
N VAL A 365 10.64 -13.72 -15.76
CA VAL A 365 10.60 -13.18 -14.41
C VAL A 365 10.17 -11.72 -14.39
N SER A 366 10.71 -10.87 -15.27
CA SER A 366 10.39 -9.45 -15.33
C SER A 366 8.93 -9.19 -15.75
N ILE A 367 8.43 -9.91 -16.75
CA ILE A 367 7.04 -9.82 -17.20
C ILE A 367 6.09 -10.25 -16.07
N ALA A 368 6.38 -11.39 -15.44
CA ALA A 368 5.54 -11.91 -14.37
C ALA A 368 5.62 -11.04 -13.09
N ALA A 369 6.76 -10.40 -12.83
CA ALA A 369 6.90 -9.42 -11.75
C ALA A 369 6.01 -8.19 -11.95
N THR A 370 5.79 -7.79 -13.20
CA THR A 370 4.90 -6.68 -13.56
C THR A 370 3.44 -6.96 -13.16
N LEU A 371 3.06 -8.23 -12.99
CA LEU A 371 1.71 -8.58 -12.54
C LEU A 371 1.41 -8.11 -11.11
N TRP A 372 2.41 -7.98 -10.23
CA TRP A 372 2.17 -7.58 -8.85
C TRP A 372 1.70 -6.12 -8.72
N PRO A 373 2.43 -5.11 -9.22
CA PRO A 373 1.95 -3.73 -9.21
C PRO A 373 0.63 -3.57 -9.97
N PHE A 374 0.43 -4.34 -11.05
CA PHE A 374 -0.83 -4.36 -11.77
C PHE A 374 -1.98 -4.91 -10.91
N LEU A 375 -1.82 -6.05 -10.23
CA LEU A 375 -2.87 -6.68 -9.42
C LEU A 375 -3.19 -5.90 -8.15
N LEU A 376 -2.21 -5.21 -7.59
CA LEU A 376 -2.40 -4.36 -6.42
C LEU A 376 -3.48 -3.29 -6.69
N CYS A 377 -3.45 -2.64 -7.85
CA CYS A 377 -4.39 -1.57 -8.18
C CYS A 377 -5.87 -1.98 -8.11
N PRO A 378 -6.35 -3.04 -8.79
CA PRO A 378 -7.75 -3.45 -8.69
C PRO A 378 -8.13 -3.95 -7.29
N VAL A 379 -7.19 -4.51 -6.53
CA VAL A 379 -7.43 -4.91 -5.13
C VAL A 379 -7.66 -3.69 -4.25
N TYR A 380 -6.87 -2.62 -4.40
CA TYR A 380 -7.07 -1.37 -3.66
C TYR A 380 -8.35 -0.64 -4.08
N ILE A 381 -8.71 -0.64 -5.36
CA ILE A 381 -10.02 -0.10 -5.81
C ILE A 381 -11.17 -0.92 -5.19
N SER A 382 -11.03 -2.24 -5.13
CA SER A 382 -11.98 -3.10 -4.44
C SER A 382 -12.12 -2.72 -2.96
N LEU A 383 -11.00 -2.49 -2.24
CA LEU A 383 -10.99 -2.00 -0.86
C LEU A 383 -11.75 -0.67 -0.72
N ILE A 384 -11.40 0.32 -1.53
CA ILE A 384 -12.04 1.64 -1.55
C ILE A 384 -13.56 1.49 -1.71
N SER A 385 -14.00 0.63 -2.61
CA SER A 385 -15.44 0.42 -2.86
C SER A 385 -16.18 -0.18 -1.67
N ARG A 386 -15.53 -1.05 -0.86
CA ARG A 386 -16.12 -1.63 0.36
C ARG A 386 -16.18 -0.64 1.52
N ILE A 387 -15.16 0.20 1.64
CA ILE A 387 -15.19 1.33 2.60
C ILE A 387 -16.31 2.31 2.22
N SER A 388 -16.42 2.65 0.93
CA SER A 388 -17.48 3.54 0.42
C SER A 388 -18.89 2.98 0.64
N LEU A 389 -19.08 1.66 0.51
CA LEU A 389 -20.33 0.99 0.86
C LEU A 389 -20.66 1.20 2.34
N ALA A 390 -19.69 0.95 3.24
CA ALA A 390 -19.89 1.14 4.67
C ALA A 390 -20.23 2.60 5.03
N TRP A 391 -19.56 3.57 4.40
CA TRP A 391 -19.88 4.99 4.56
C TRP A 391 -21.31 5.33 4.11
N SER A 392 -21.75 4.76 2.99
CA SER A 392 -23.09 4.97 2.44
C SER A 392 -24.17 4.39 3.36
N MET A 393 -23.94 3.21 3.93
CA MET A 393 -24.85 2.58 4.89
C MET A 393 -24.99 3.39 6.18
N ASP A 394 -23.92 4.06 6.62
CA ASP A 394 -23.93 4.94 7.79
C ASP A 394 -24.22 6.41 7.43
N ARG A 395 -24.69 6.70 6.21
CA ARG A 395 -25.06 8.03 5.73
C ARG A 395 -23.94 9.08 5.80
N GLN A 396 -22.69 8.64 5.76
CA GLN A 396 -21.54 9.54 5.69
C GLN A 396 -21.34 10.09 4.27
N VAL A 397 -21.77 9.34 3.27
CA VAL A 397 -21.78 9.73 1.85
C VAL A 397 -23.16 9.50 1.25
N PRO A 398 -23.48 10.10 0.08
CA PRO A 398 -24.75 9.88 -0.61
C PRO A 398 -24.99 8.40 -0.92
N LYS A 399 -26.25 7.97 -0.87
CA LYS A 399 -26.65 6.57 -1.06
C LYS A 399 -26.15 5.96 -2.36
N TRP A 400 -26.21 6.72 -3.48
CA TRP A 400 -25.77 6.26 -4.80
C TRP A 400 -24.32 5.79 -4.84
N PHE A 401 -23.48 6.31 -3.94
CA PHE A 401 -22.05 5.98 -3.88
C PHE A 401 -21.80 4.53 -3.44
N GLY A 402 -22.67 3.99 -2.59
CA GLY A 402 -22.59 2.61 -2.09
C GLY A 402 -23.62 1.66 -2.72
N GLU A 403 -24.37 2.08 -3.74
CA GLU A 403 -25.32 1.18 -4.41
C GLU A 403 -24.62 0.02 -5.08
N VAL A 404 -25.01 -1.21 -4.70
CA VAL A 404 -24.44 -2.44 -5.23
C VAL A 404 -25.14 -2.78 -6.54
N ASN A 405 -24.36 -2.89 -7.61
CA ASN A 405 -24.85 -3.36 -8.89
C ASN A 405 -25.17 -4.87 -8.81
N GLU A 406 -26.39 -5.27 -9.13
CA GLU A 406 -26.88 -6.66 -9.02
C GLU A 406 -26.06 -7.65 -9.84
N ARG A 407 -25.64 -7.25 -11.05
CA ARG A 407 -24.86 -8.11 -11.95
C ARG A 407 -23.41 -8.28 -11.49
N LEU A 408 -22.80 -7.21 -11.00
CA LEU A 408 -21.39 -7.20 -10.57
C LEU A 408 -21.23 -7.60 -9.11
N ARG A 409 -22.29 -7.45 -8.31
CA ARG A 409 -22.29 -7.64 -6.85
C ARG A 409 -21.22 -6.80 -6.16
N ALA A 410 -21.07 -5.57 -6.65
CA ALA A 410 -20.08 -4.61 -6.19
C ALA A 410 -20.60 -3.18 -6.34
N PRO A 411 -20.16 -2.20 -5.52
CA PRO A 411 -20.53 -0.80 -5.62
C PRO A 411 -19.87 -0.15 -6.86
N LEU A 412 -20.56 -0.20 -8.01
CA LEU A 412 -20.02 0.25 -9.30
C LEU A 412 -19.66 1.74 -9.28
N ASN A 413 -20.51 2.59 -8.71
CA ASN A 413 -20.28 4.04 -8.68
C ASN A 413 -19.01 4.39 -7.89
N ALA A 414 -18.76 3.74 -6.76
CA ALA A 414 -17.53 3.92 -5.99
C ALA A 414 -16.30 3.45 -6.78
N ILE A 415 -16.40 2.33 -7.51
CA ILE A 415 -15.34 1.84 -8.39
C ILE A 415 -15.02 2.87 -9.47
N LEU A 416 -16.03 3.40 -10.16
CA LEU A 416 -15.85 4.39 -11.23
C LEU A 416 -15.26 5.71 -10.70
N CYS A 417 -15.68 6.15 -9.51
CA CYS A 417 -15.07 7.32 -8.86
C CYS A 417 -13.59 7.08 -8.52
N ALA A 418 -13.24 5.90 -7.99
CA ALA A 418 -11.86 5.57 -7.70
C ALA A 418 -10.99 5.51 -8.97
N VAL A 419 -11.50 4.91 -10.05
CA VAL A 419 -10.81 4.87 -11.34
C VAL A 419 -10.68 6.28 -11.95
N GLY A 420 -11.71 7.10 -11.84
CA GLY A 420 -11.66 8.53 -12.24
C GLY A 420 -10.58 9.29 -11.48
N ALA A 421 -10.45 9.06 -10.16
CA ALA A 421 -9.37 9.63 -9.36
C ALA A 421 -7.98 9.15 -9.85
N CYS A 422 -7.82 7.89 -10.27
CA CYS A 422 -6.58 7.39 -10.86
C CYS A 422 -6.21 8.13 -12.16
N VAL A 423 -7.20 8.45 -13.00
CA VAL A 423 -6.97 9.27 -14.21
C VAL A 423 -6.50 10.67 -13.85
N VAL A 424 -7.15 11.31 -12.86
CA VAL A 424 -6.73 12.65 -12.38
C VAL A 424 -5.29 12.61 -11.85
N LEU A 425 -4.95 11.59 -11.04
CA LEU A 425 -3.59 11.43 -10.50
C LEU A 425 -2.57 11.20 -11.62
N ALA A 426 -2.89 10.40 -12.64
CA ALA A 426 -2.04 10.21 -13.80
C ALA A 426 -1.81 11.53 -14.58
N ILE A 427 -2.83 12.38 -14.70
CA ILE A 427 -2.72 13.72 -15.29
C ILE A 427 -1.77 14.58 -14.46
N LEU A 428 -1.92 14.61 -13.13
CA LEU A 428 -1.08 15.40 -12.24
C LEU A 428 0.39 14.93 -12.22
N GLN A 429 0.64 13.66 -12.50
CA GLN A 429 2.00 13.11 -12.63
C GLN A 429 2.67 13.47 -13.96
N ASN A 430 1.88 13.62 -15.02
CA ASN A 430 2.41 13.89 -16.36
C ASN A 430 2.58 15.38 -16.66
N PHE A 431 1.65 16.19 -16.19
CA PHE A 431 1.57 17.61 -16.55
C PHE A 431 1.85 18.49 -15.34
N ALA A 432 2.54 19.59 -15.56
CA ALA A 432 2.90 20.58 -14.55
C ALA A 432 1.70 21.45 -14.17
N LEU A 433 0.66 20.86 -13.59
CA LEU A 433 -0.58 21.53 -13.22
C LEU A 433 -0.62 22.01 -11.77
N LEU A 434 0.31 21.55 -10.94
CA LEU A 434 0.39 21.97 -9.55
C LEU A 434 1.28 23.21 -9.42
N PRO A 435 0.96 24.14 -8.50
CA PRO A 435 1.86 25.23 -8.17
C PRO A 435 3.23 24.71 -7.75
N LYS A 436 4.32 25.30 -8.25
CA LYS A 436 5.69 24.90 -7.88
C LYS A 436 5.99 25.07 -6.40
N SER A 437 5.26 25.91 -5.70
CA SER A 437 5.31 26.05 -4.24
C SER A 437 4.78 24.81 -3.51
N ILE A 438 3.89 24.03 -4.14
CA ILE A 438 3.29 22.81 -3.59
C ILE A 438 4.01 21.58 -4.13
N ALA A 439 4.41 21.59 -5.40
CA ALA A 439 5.04 20.48 -6.11
C ALA A 439 6.37 20.92 -6.78
N PRO A 440 7.42 21.21 -6.01
CA PRO A 440 8.73 21.52 -6.57
C PRO A 440 9.40 20.27 -7.15
N PRO A 441 10.30 20.40 -8.14
CA PRO A 441 10.68 21.68 -8.81
C PRO A 441 9.81 22.02 -10.01
N ASP A 442 9.03 21.11 -10.53
CA ASP A 442 8.42 21.19 -11.87
C ASP A 442 6.88 21.31 -11.88
N GLY A 443 6.23 21.33 -10.73
CA GLY A 443 4.76 21.39 -10.64
C GLY A 443 4.05 20.07 -10.93
N LYS A 444 4.77 18.94 -10.93
CA LYS A 444 4.21 17.58 -11.12
C LYS A 444 4.15 16.82 -9.80
N LEU A 445 3.20 15.91 -9.70
CA LEU A 445 3.16 14.97 -8.59
C LEU A 445 4.27 13.92 -8.78
N ASN A 446 5.32 13.99 -7.97
CA ASN A 446 6.44 13.07 -8.08
C ASN A 446 6.26 11.81 -7.21
N LEU A 447 6.99 10.74 -7.56
CA LEU A 447 6.90 9.42 -6.93
C LEU A 447 7.22 9.48 -5.43
N VAL A 448 8.31 10.14 -5.03
CA VAL A 448 8.78 10.21 -3.64
C VAL A 448 7.73 10.89 -2.76
N SER A 449 7.21 12.04 -3.20
CA SER A 449 6.15 12.75 -2.48
C SER A 449 4.88 11.91 -2.35
N THR A 450 4.53 11.14 -3.38
CA THR A 450 3.35 10.27 -3.37
C THR A 450 3.53 9.10 -2.39
N ILE A 451 4.71 8.49 -2.31
CA ILE A 451 5.04 7.43 -1.35
C ILE A 451 4.95 7.97 0.09
N TRP A 452 5.64 9.08 0.39
CA TRP A 452 5.60 9.67 1.72
C TRP A 452 4.19 10.13 2.12
N PHE A 453 3.45 10.70 1.19
CA PHE A 453 2.04 11.02 1.39
C PHE A 453 1.23 9.77 1.79
N SER A 454 1.39 8.65 1.08
CA SER A 454 0.65 7.42 1.39
C SER A 454 1.05 6.84 2.76
N ILE A 455 2.33 6.92 3.14
CA ILE A 455 2.81 6.51 4.47
C ILE A 455 2.13 7.35 5.57
N LEU A 456 2.13 8.66 5.43
CA LEU A 456 1.54 9.57 6.42
C LEU A 456 0.01 9.44 6.52
N MET A 457 -0.67 9.22 5.40
CA MET A 457 -2.12 9.01 5.39
C MET A 457 -2.54 7.67 5.98
N ALA A 458 -1.75 6.61 5.75
CA ALA A 458 -2.04 5.29 6.32
C ALA A 458 -1.78 5.21 7.83
N LEU A 459 -1.06 6.16 8.40
CA LEU A 459 -0.62 6.23 9.77
C LEU A 459 -1.74 6.02 10.79
N PHE A 460 -2.85 6.71 10.59
CA PHE A 460 -3.97 6.68 11.52
C PHE A 460 -4.66 5.30 11.51
N SER A 461 -4.80 4.67 10.36
CA SER A 461 -5.36 3.33 10.23
C SER A 461 -4.47 2.23 10.83
N TRP A 462 -3.18 2.51 11.09
CA TRP A 462 -2.31 1.59 11.80
C TRP A 462 -2.46 1.69 13.34
N VAL A 463 -2.74 2.88 13.88
CA VAL A 463 -2.89 3.10 15.31
C VAL A 463 -4.24 2.58 15.83
N MET A 464 -5.31 2.84 15.10
CA MET A 464 -6.67 2.56 15.55
C MET A 464 -6.99 1.09 15.84
N PRO A 465 -6.48 0.08 15.08
CA PRO A 465 -6.72 -1.31 15.44
C PRO A 465 -6.22 -1.70 16.83
N GLY A 466 -5.08 -1.14 17.26
CA GLY A 466 -4.57 -1.33 18.62
C GLY A 466 -5.49 -0.72 19.68
N VAL A 467 -5.96 0.52 19.43
CA VAL A 467 -6.94 1.18 20.28
C VAL A 467 -8.24 0.38 20.37
N ASN A 468 -8.76 -0.08 19.23
CA ASN A 468 -9.98 -0.90 19.13
C ASN A 468 -9.86 -2.19 19.97
N ALA A 469 -8.71 -2.88 19.88
CA ALA A 469 -8.46 -4.11 20.61
C ALA A 469 -8.45 -3.88 22.14
N ILE A 470 -7.88 -2.77 22.60
CA ILE A 470 -7.84 -2.41 24.04
C ILE A 470 -9.22 -1.98 24.53
N VAL A 471 -9.85 -1.04 23.83
CA VAL A 471 -11.10 -0.41 24.27
C VAL A 471 -12.29 -1.37 24.20
N SER A 472 -12.30 -2.29 23.24
CA SER A 472 -13.41 -3.24 23.00
C SER A 472 -13.83 -4.03 24.24
N ARG A 473 -12.87 -4.37 25.10
CA ARG A 473 -13.13 -5.11 26.33
C ARG A 473 -14.02 -4.34 27.31
N PHE A 474 -13.89 -3.02 27.34
CA PHE A 474 -14.56 -2.15 28.31
C PHE A 474 -15.82 -1.50 27.73
N SER A 475 -15.77 -1.09 26.46
CA SER A 475 -16.85 -0.33 25.82
C SER A 475 -17.95 -1.22 25.24
N ARG A 476 -17.59 -2.33 24.60
CA ARG A 476 -18.52 -3.22 23.89
C ARG A 476 -18.18 -4.70 24.11
N PRO A 477 -18.19 -5.17 25.39
CA PRO A 477 -17.94 -6.57 25.73
C PRO A 477 -18.95 -7.53 25.07
N ASP A 478 -20.15 -7.03 24.75
CA ASP A 478 -21.20 -7.73 24.03
C ASP A 478 -20.74 -8.14 22.62
N LEU A 479 -20.16 -7.22 21.85
CA LEU A 479 -19.69 -7.48 20.48
C LEU A 479 -18.49 -8.44 20.44
N VAL A 480 -17.57 -8.33 21.40
CA VAL A 480 -16.36 -9.15 21.42
C VAL A 480 -16.49 -10.41 22.27
N ARG A 481 -17.69 -10.74 22.76
CA ARG A 481 -17.92 -11.92 23.63
C ARG A 481 -17.39 -13.23 23.02
N ASN A 482 -17.63 -13.41 21.72
CA ASN A 482 -17.24 -14.62 20.97
C ASN A 482 -15.97 -14.40 20.12
N ALA A 483 -15.22 -13.35 20.36
CA ALA A 483 -13.99 -13.08 19.61
C ALA A 483 -12.93 -14.14 19.92
N PRO A 484 -12.22 -14.65 18.90
CA PRO A 484 -11.03 -15.44 19.12
C PRO A 484 -10.04 -14.67 20.01
N TRP A 485 -9.39 -15.38 20.92
CA TRP A 485 -8.42 -14.79 21.87
C TRP A 485 -8.93 -13.59 22.67
N ARG A 486 -10.23 -13.52 22.95
CA ARG A 486 -10.88 -12.41 23.69
C ARG A 486 -10.06 -11.94 24.89
N ASN A 487 -9.54 -12.87 25.70
CA ASN A 487 -8.81 -12.54 26.93
C ASN A 487 -7.43 -11.93 26.67
N ALA A 488 -6.82 -12.21 25.52
CA ALA A 488 -5.50 -11.70 25.09
C ALA A 488 -5.60 -10.51 24.12
N LEU A 489 -6.79 -10.19 23.61
CA LEU A 489 -6.98 -9.18 22.56
C LEU A 489 -6.44 -7.80 22.97
N TRP A 490 -6.65 -7.40 24.22
CA TRP A 490 -6.11 -6.15 24.77
C TRP A 490 -4.58 -6.14 24.81
N ALA A 491 -3.95 -7.28 25.11
CA ALA A 491 -2.49 -7.39 25.12
C ALA A 491 -1.91 -7.30 23.71
N PHE A 492 -2.57 -7.94 22.73
CA PHE A 492 -2.21 -7.76 21.32
C PHE A 492 -2.30 -6.30 20.90
N GLY A 493 -3.39 -5.62 21.31
CA GLY A 493 -3.58 -4.20 21.08
C GLY A 493 -2.48 -3.34 21.69
N LEU A 494 -2.07 -3.64 22.92
CA LEU A 494 -1.03 -2.90 23.62
C LEU A 494 0.34 -3.05 22.95
N VAL A 495 0.75 -4.29 22.63
CA VAL A 495 2.02 -4.55 21.94
C VAL A 495 2.05 -3.82 20.60
N TRP A 496 0.98 -3.95 19.82
CA TRP A 496 0.87 -3.28 18.54
C TRP A 496 0.90 -1.75 18.67
N LEU A 497 0.15 -1.20 19.62
CA LEU A 497 0.07 0.26 19.82
C LEU A 497 1.42 0.86 20.22
N ILE A 498 2.16 0.20 21.13
CA ILE A 498 3.51 0.63 21.51
C ILE A 498 4.41 0.67 20.27
N PHE A 499 4.40 -0.38 19.46
CA PHE A 499 5.17 -0.45 18.23
C PHE A 499 4.77 0.65 17.23
N ALA A 500 3.49 0.80 16.97
CA ALA A 500 2.97 1.79 16.03
C ALA A 500 3.29 3.22 16.49
N VAL A 501 3.02 3.56 17.75
CA VAL A 501 3.30 4.89 18.30
C VAL A 501 4.80 5.20 18.28
N PHE A 502 5.66 4.24 18.66
CA PHE A 502 7.11 4.40 18.58
C PHE A 502 7.55 4.71 17.14
N THR A 503 7.13 3.89 16.18
CA THR A 503 7.51 4.08 14.77
C THR A 503 7.05 5.43 14.26
N TYR A 504 5.83 5.81 14.55
CA TYR A 504 5.23 7.05 14.06
C TYR A 504 5.75 8.30 14.75
N TRP A 505 6.04 8.21 16.02
CA TRP A 505 6.64 9.33 16.74
C TRP A 505 7.98 9.72 16.12
N PHE A 506 8.88 8.76 15.97
CA PHE A 506 10.24 9.04 15.52
C PHE A 506 10.38 9.20 14.01
N ALA A 507 9.63 8.48 13.19
CA ALA A 507 9.73 8.55 11.74
C ALA A 507 8.76 9.56 11.09
N GLY A 508 7.69 9.94 11.78
CA GLY A 508 6.66 10.84 11.27
C GLY A 508 6.55 12.15 12.05
N ILE A 509 6.04 12.09 13.28
CA ILE A 509 5.65 13.28 14.05
C ILE A 509 6.86 14.13 14.43
N LYS A 510 7.91 13.52 14.97
CA LYS A 510 9.10 14.25 15.42
C LYS A 510 9.81 14.98 14.27
N PRO A 511 10.14 14.36 13.13
CA PRO A 511 10.74 15.06 11.99
C PRO A 511 9.88 16.22 11.46
N ILE A 512 8.55 16.06 11.46
CA ILE A 512 7.59 17.11 11.09
C ILE A 512 7.67 18.26 12.09
N SER A 513 7.63 17.97 13.39
CA SER A 513 7.75 18.96 14.46
C SER A 513 9.09 19.73 14.40
N ASP A 514 10.19 18.99 14.17
CA ASP A 514 11.53 19.59 14.06
C ASP A 514 11.64 20.51 12.83
N ALA A 515 11.05 20.10 11.70
CA ALA A 515 11.00 20.91 10.49
C ALA A 515 10.17 22.18 10.68
N VAL A 516 9.00 22.10 11.31
CA VAL A 516 8.16 23.26 11.65
C VAL A 516 8.89 24.20 12.59
N SER A 517 9.48 23.68 13.66
CA SER A 517 10.22 24.49 14.63
C SER A 517 11.42 25.21 14.00
N THR A 518 12.08 24.57 13.04
CA THR A 518 13.17 25.15 12.28
C THR A 518 12.69 26.24 11.32
N ALA A 519 11.57 26.00 10.63
CA ALA A 519 10.95 26.98 9.72
C ALA A 519 10.45 28.24 10.43
N LEU A 520 10.08 28.12 11.72
CA LEU A 520 9.63 29.26 12.53
C LEU A 520 10.78 30.13 13.08
N LYS A 521 12.05 29.68 12.96
CA LYS A 521 13.19 30.47 13.41
C LYS A 521 13.40 31.67 12.50
N PRO A 522 13.81 32.85 13.07
CA PRO A 522 14.11 34.05 12.27
C PRO A 522 15.14 33.76 11.16
N GLY A 523 14.87 34.23 9.96
CA GLY A 523 15.76 34.07 8.81
C GLY A 523 15.74 32.70 8.11
N LYS A 524 14.86 31.77 8.49
CA LYS A 524 14.76 30.41 7.89
C LYS A 524 13.54 30.21 6.97
N GLY A 525 12.94 31.27 6.44
CA GLY A 525 11.89 31.22 5.44
C GLY A 525 10.46 31.04 6.00
N GLY A 526 10.29 30.94 7.32
CA GLY A 526 9.00 30.87 7.98
C GLY A 526 8.21 29.56 7.70
N VAL A 527 6.94 29.53 8.13
CA VAL A 527 6.04 28.37 7.98
C VAL A 527 5.84 27.99 6.51
N LEU A 528 5.86 28.94 5.58
CA LEU A 528 5.70 28.70 4.15
C LEU A 528 6.81 27.80 3.56
N SER A 529 8.02 27.84 4.09
CA SER A 529 9.10 26.95 3.63
C SER A 529 8.85 25.48 3.95
N TYR A 530 8.11 25.22 5.02
CA TYR A 530 7.69 23.89 5.40
C TYR A 530 6.61 23.33 4.45
N PHE A 531 5.64 24.14 4.06
CA PHE A 531 4.58 23.74 3.15
C PHE A 531 5.04 23.51 1.70
N ASN A 532 6.27 23.81 1.37
CA ASN A 532 6.86 23.47 0.08
C ASN A 532 7.09 21.94 -0.11
N ASN A 533 6.86 21.12 0.92
CA ASN A 533 6.86 19.67 0.78
C ASN A 533 5.45 19.16 0.41
N THR A 534 5.28 18.74 -0.84
CA THR A 534 3.98 18.31 -1.40
C THR A 534 3.31 17.23 -0.56
N GLY A 535 4.04 16.21 -0.12
CA GLY A 535 3.47 15.11 0.64
C GLY A 535 2.88 15.55 1.97
N ILE A 536 3.58 16.40 2.71
CA ILE A 536 3.15 16.91 4.01
C ILE A 536 1.96 17.87 3.86
N THR A 537 2.05 18.80 2.91
CA THR A 537 0.97 19.77 2.64
C THR A 537 -0.33 19.08 2.28
N LEU A 538 -0.28 18.12 1.36
CA LEU A 538 -1.46 17.35 0.96
C LEU A 538 -2.00 16.51 2.13
N THR A 539 -1.13 15.94 2.96
CA THR A 539 -1.54 15.19 4.15
C THR A 539 -2.34 16.07 5.10
N ILE A 540 -1.81 17.22 5.49
CA ILE A 540 -2.49 18.15 6.40
C ILE A 540 -3.81 18.64 5.79
N ALA A 541 -3.80 19.03 4.52
CA ALA A 541 -4.99 19.50 3.82
C ALA A 541 -6.11 18.44 3.83
N LEU A 542 -5.79 17.17 3.57
CA LEU A 542 -6.80 16.12 3.55
C LEU A 542 -7.31 15.73 4.94
N TYR A 543 -6.49 15.80 5.98
CA TYR A 543 -6.99 15.65 7.35
C TYR A 543 -7.99 16.77 7.70
N VAL A 544 -7.69 18.01 7.35
CA VAL A 544 -8.62 19.14 7.54
C VAL A 544 -9.91 18.94 6.75
N VAL A 545 -9.80 18.51 5.48
CA VAL A 545 -10.96 18.20 4.63
C VAL A 545 -11.80 17.09 5.23
N ALA A 546 -11.19 16.02 5.75
CA ALA A 546 -11.91 14.93 6.43
C ALA A 546 -12.77 15.45 7.60
N VAL A 547 -12.18 16.30 8.44
CA VAL A 547 -12.87 16.91 9.60
C VAL A 547 -14.04 17.79 9.12
N ILE A 548 -13.81 18.65 8.14
CA ILE A 548 -14.85 19.56 7.59
C ILE A 548 -16.02 18.75 7.01
N ILE A 549 -15.74 17.73 6.20
CA ILE A 549 -16.79 16.88 5.61
C ILE A 549 -17.59 16.19 6.72
N TYR A 550 -16.93 15.64 7.74
CA TYR A 550 -17.63 15.02 8.86
C TYR A 550 -18.59 15.98 9.56
N ILE A 551 -18.14 17.20 9.85
CA ILE A 551 -18.98 18.22 10.51
C ILE A 551 -20.19 18.56 9.64
N ILE A 552 -19.99 18.80 8.34
CA ILE A 552 -21.08 19.12 7.41
C ILE A 552 -22.11 17.98 7.37
N VAL A 553 -21.64 16.73 7.25
CA VAL A 553 -22.51 15.55 7.19
C VAL A 553 -23.25 15.35 8.51
N ALA A 554 -22.59 15.55 9.67
CA ALA A 554 -23.21 15.43 10.97
C ALA A 554 -24.32 16.48 11.18
N ILE A 555 -24.08 17.73 10.75
CA ILE A 555 -25.09 18.80 10.79
C ILE A 555 -26.28 18.43 9.89
N LYS A 556 -26.02 18.02 8.64
CA LYS A 556 -27.06 17.63 7.69
C LYS A 556 -27.92 16.47 8.22
N ASN A 557 -27.28 15.42 8.74
CA ASN A 557 -28.00 14.25 9.27
C ASN A 557 -28.86 14.63 10.48
N ARG A 558 -28.38 15.49 11.40
CA ARG A 558 -29.16 16.01 12.52
C ARG A 558 -30.37 16.84 12.04
N ALA A 559 -30.16 17.71 11.07
CA ALA A 559 -31.24 18.52 10.48
C ALA A 559 -32.31 17.64 9.78
N SER A 560 -31.91 16.47 9.28
CA SER A 560 -32.81 15.47 8.67
C SER A 560 -33.47 14.53 9.69
N GLY A 561 -33.33 14.78 11.01
CA GLY A 561 -33.91 13.96 12.07
C GLY A 561 -33.23 12.59 12.28
N VAL A 562 -32.03 12.38 11.73
CA VAL A 562 -31.29 11.12 11.90
C VAL A 562 -30.59 11.11 13.24
N GLU A 563 -30.94 10.16 14.09
CA GLU A 563 -30.26 9.96 15.37
C GLU A 563 -28.97 9.15 15.15
N MET A 564 -27.85 9.85 15.04
CA MET A 564 -26.53 9.27 14.74
C MET A 564 -26.11 8.19 15.75
N SER A 565 -26.50 8.32 17.02
CA SER A 565 -26.19 7.34 18.07
C SER A 565 -26.75 5.94 17.78
N LEU A 566 -27.91 5.87 17.15
CA LEU A 566 -28.56 4.61 16.78
C LEU A 566 -27.91 3.94 15.57
N LEU A 567 -27.40 4.73 14.62
CA LEU A 567 -26.72 4.17 13.43
C LEU A 567 -25.51 3.32 13.78
N TYR A 568 -24.80 3.69 14.84
CA TYR A 568 -23.55 3.03 15.25
C TYR A 568 -23.71 2.04 16.40
N LYS A 569 -24.92 1.89 16.92
CA LYS A 569 -25.22 0.94 18.01
C LYS A 569 -25.20 -0.51 17.50
N GLU A 570 -25.66 -0.74 16.29
CA GLU A 570 -25.78 -2.05 15.67
C GLU A 570 -24.79 -2.23 14.52
N LEU A 571 -24.49 -3.49 14.21
CA LEU A 571 -23.72 -3.81 13.02
C LEU A 571 -24.54 -3.51 11.75
N PRO A 572 -23.91 -3.02 10.67
CA PRO A 572 -24.59 -2.89 9.39
C PRO A 572 -25.16 -4.25 8.96
N PRO A 573 -26.30 -4.32 8.24
CA PRO A 573 -26.81 -5.57 7.70
C PRO A 573 -25.83 -6.17 6.67
N ASP A 574 -25.92 -7.47 6.45
CA ASP A 574 -25.20 -8.18 5.38
C ASP A 574 -25.77 -7.86 4.01
#